data_e25fff00701d2602aa0f3c2113a8c9e3
#
_entry.id   e25fff00701d2602aa0f3c2113a8c9e3
#
_cell.length_a   1.000
_cell.length_b   1.000
_cell.length_c   1.000
_cell.angle_alpha   90.00
_cell.angle_beta   90.00
_cell.angle_gamma   90.00
#
_symmetry.space_group_name_H-M   'P 1'
#
loop_
_entity.id
_entity.type
_entity.pdbx_description
1 polymer ?
#
loop_
_entity_poly.entity_id
_entity_poly.type
_entity_poly.pdbx_seq_one_letter_code
_entity_poly.pdbx_strand_id
1 'polypeptide(L)'
;MTFDFLLYNIKTKKMNDIQNQDDLYLLVDEFYKKLLSDDSISYIFTDVVKIKIEEHLPILVTFWSQAILGTGGYTKNLTQIHLDVNTKEYLSPELFKIWLHHFYAATDENFKGEKAEQIKTQALSIGTIMQIKIAQGKDKKM
;
A
#
# COMPACT_ATOMS: atom_id res chain seq x y z
N MET A 1 6.07 -25.46 -31.37
CA MET A 1 6.65 -25.18 -30.22
C MET A 1 6.90 -23.82 -30.11
N THR A 2 6.25 -23.17 -29.72
CA THR A 2 6.27 -22.05 -30.05
C THR A 2 5.39 -21.24 -29.24
N PHE A 3 4.14 -21.02 -29.54
CA PHE A 3 3.26 -20.15 -28.77
C PHE A 3 2.95 -20.76 -27.41
N ASP A 4 2.62 -22.05 -27.37
CA ASP A 4 2.29 -22.73 -26.11
C ASP A 4 3.49 -22.81 -25.18
N PHE A 5 4.68 -23.01 -25.76
CA PHE A 5 5.93 -23.05 -25.00
C PHE A 5 6.22 -21.66 -24.38
N LEU A 6 6.01 -20.60 -25.17
CA LEU A 6 6.22 -19.24 -24.67
C LEU A 6 5.24 -18.90 -23.57
N LEU A 7 3.97 -19.29 -23.72
CA LEU A 7 2.97 -19.07 -22.69
C LEU A 7 3.29 -19.86 -21.43
N TYR A 8 3.77 -21.10 -21.57
CA TYR A 8 4.18 -21.91 -20.44
C TYR A 8 5.31 -21.22 -19.68
N ASN A 9 6.33 -20.74 -20.38
CA ASN A 9 7.45 -20.04 -19.76
C ASN A 9 7.04 -18.74 -19.06
N ILE A 10 6.12 -17.99 -19.65
CA ILE A 10 5.59 -16.77 -19.02
C ILE A 10 4.84 -17.11 -17.74
N LYS A 11 3.97 -18.13 -17.79
CA LYS A 11 3.16 -18.52 -16.64
C LYS A 11 3.97 -19.14 -15.52
N THR A 12 5.09 -19.77 -15.84
CA THR A 12 5.94 -20.43 -14.85
C THR A 12 7.13 -19.58 -14.44
N LYS A 13 7.24 -18.34 -14.97
CA LYS A 13 8.30 -17.44 -14.57
C LYS A 13 8.27 -17.26 -13.07
N LYS A 14 9.38 -17.63 -12.42
CA LYS A 14 9.49 -17.54 -10.98
C LYS A 14 9.59 -16.07 -10.54
N MET A 15 8.72 -15.66 -9.67
CA MET A 15 8.81 -14.35 -9.03
C MET A 15 9.76 -14.44 -7.84
N ASN A 16 10.51 -13.37 -7.63
CA ASN A 16 11.39 -13.25 -6.46
C ASN A 16 10.63 -12.63 -5.29
N ASP A 17 11.13 -12.88 -4.10
CA ASP A 17 10.68 -12.17 -2.91
C ASP A 17 11.26 -10.75 -2.89
N ILE A 18 10.75 -9.92 -2.00
CA ILE A 18 11.25 -8.56 -1.77
C ILE A 18 12.63 -8.68 -1.14
N GLN A 19 13.64 -8.03 -1.74
CA GLN A 19 15.03 -8.16 -1.31
C GLN A 19 15.66 -6.86 -0.84
N ASN A 20 15.19 -5.72 -1.36
CA ASN A 20 15.86 -4.44 -1.14
C ASN A 20 14.88 -3.26 -1.31
N GLN A 21 15.40 -2.05 -1.13
CA GLN A 21 14.60 -0.83 -1.24
C GLN A 21 14.08 -0.59 -2.67
N ASP A 22 14.84 -0.98 -3.69
CA ASP A 22 14.40 -0.83 -5.07
C ASP A 22 13.14 -1.67 -5.33
N ASP A 23 13.06 -2.86 -4.74
CA ASP A 23 11.87 -3.71 -4.83
C ASP A 23 10.67 -3.03 -4.16
N LEU A 24 10.89 -2.41 -3.01
CA LEU A 24 9.83 -1.68 -2.31
C LEU A 24 9.38 -0.45 -3.10
N TYR A 25 10.33 0.23 -3.74
CA TYR A 25 9.99 1.37 -4.61
C TYR A 25 9.08 0.91 -5.75
N LEU A 26 9.44 -0.19 -6.41
CA LEU A 26 8.62 -0.77 -7.48
C LEU A 26 7.22 -1.11 -6.97
N LEU A 27 7.13 -1.78 -5.83
CA LEU A 27 5.85 -2.18 -5.26
C LEU A 27 4.96 -0.96 -4.97
N VAL A 28 5.51 0.05 -4.31
CA VAL A 28 4.75 1.26 -3.93
C VAL A 28 4.35 2.05 -5.17
N ASP A 29 5.24 2.16 -6.16
CA ASP A 29 4.94 2.84 -7.41
C ASP A 29 3.79 2.15 -8.16
N GLU A 30 3.83 0.84 -8.30
CA GLU A 30 2.77 0.07 -8.94
C GLU A 30 1.46 0.17 -8.15
N PHE A 31 1.54 0.17 -6.83
CA PHE A 31 0.39 0.35 -5.96
C PHE A 31 -0.30 1.70 -6.21
N TYR A 32 0.47 2.79 -6.25
CA TYR A 32 -0.10 4.12 -6.49
C TYR A 32 -0.65 4.28 -7.89
N LYS A 33 -0.06 3.63 -8.88
CA LYS A 33 -0.65 3.61 -10.23
C LYS A 33 -2.06 3.01 -10.21
N LYS A 34 -2.26 1.96 -9.42
CA LYS A 34 -3.57 1.33 -9.26
C LYS A 34 -4.55 2.25 -8.52
N LEU A 35 -4.12 2.85 -7.41
CA LEU A 35 -4.96 3.77 -6.64
C LEU A 35 -5.39 4.97 -7.47
N LEU A 36 -4.47 5.58 -8.20
CA LEU A 36 -4.77 6.78 -8.99
C LEU A 36 -5.61 6.47 -10.23
N SER A 37 -5.66 5.22 -10.66
CA SER A 37 -6.49 4.79 -11.78
C SER A 37 -7.90 4.34 -11.35
N ASP A 38 -8.18 4.31 -10.06
CA ASP A 38 -9.46 3.86 -9.53
C ASP A 38 -10.24 5.05 -8.98
N ASP A 39 -11.29 5.44 -9.70
CA ASP A 39 -12.09 6.63 -9.36
C ASP A 39 -12.73 6.55 -7.97
N SER A 40 -12.96 5.34 -7.47
CA SER A 40 -13.58 5.16 -6.15
C SER A 40 -12.68 5.58 -5.00
N ILE A 41 -11.38 5.73 -5.22
CA ILE A 41 -10.44 6.11 -4.16
C ILE A 41 -9.46 7.22 -4.58
N SER A 42 -9.25 7.43 -5.89
CA SER A 42 -8.23 8.38 -6.37
C SER A 42 -8.44 9.81 -5.85
N TYR A 43 -9.68 10.23 -5.67
CA TYR A 43 -10.01 11.58 -5.21
C TYR A 43 -9.40 11.92 -3.83
N ILE A 44 -9.17 10.91 -2.98
CA ILE A 44 -8.52 11.12 -1.69
C ILE A 44 -7.12 11.68 -1.91
N PHE A 45 -6.39 11.15 -2.89
CA PHE A 45 -5.00 11.53 -3.13
C PHE A 45 -4.87 12.79 -3.98
N THR A 46 -5.78 12.99 -4.93
CA THR A 46 -5.71 14.13 -5.85
C THR A 46 -6.41 15.35 -5.30
N ASP A 47 -7.58 15.21 -4.70
CA ASP A 47 -8.44 16.35 -4.33
C ASP A 47 -8.38 16.65 -2.84
N VAL A 48 -8.34 15.64 -1.98
CA VAL A 48 -8.37 15.82 -0.53
C VAL A 48 -6.98 16.11 0.02
N VAL A 49 -6.03 15.22 -0.22
CA VAL A 49 -4.67 15.32 0.32
C VAL A 49 -3.74 16.09 -0.63
N LYS A 50 -4.01 16.05 -1.93
CA LYS A 50 -3.23 16.72 -2.97
C LYS A 50 -1.76 16.33 -2.93
N ILE A 51 -1.50 15.01 -2.95
CA ILE A 51 -0.13 14.50 -2.84
C ILE A 51 0.67 14.80 -4.10
N LYS A 52 1.98 14.99 -3.90
CA LYS A 52 2.94 15.00 -5.00
C LYS A 52 3.64 13.66 -4.98
N ILE A 53 3.38 12.82 -5.98
CA ILE A 53 3.86 11.44 -6.02
C ILE A 53 5.38 11.37 -5.88
N GLU A 54 6.11 12.24 -6.55
CA GLU A 54 7.57 12.22 -6.52
C GLU A 54 8.13 12.45 -5.12
N GLU A 55 7.41 13.21 -4.28
CA GLU A 55 7.81 13.49 -2.90
C GLU A 55 7.29 12.41 -1.94
N HIS A 56 6.14 11.82 -2.27
CA HIS A 56 5.43 10.88 -1.40
C HIS A 56 6.03 9.48 -1.45
N LEU A 57 6.41 9.00 -2.63
CA LEU A 57 6.94 7.65 -2.80
C LEU A 57 8.17 7.36 -1.94
N PRO A 58 9.19 8.24 -1.89
CA PRO A 58 10.37 7.97 -1.05
C PRO A 58 10.03 7.83 0.44
N ILE A 59 9.06 8.61 0.92
CA ILE A 59 8.62 8.54 2.32
C ILE A 59 8.01 7.16 2.62
N LEU A 60 7.18 6.67 1.71
CA LEU A 60 6.55 5.37 1.87
C LEU A 60 7.55 4.22 1.74
N VAL A 61 8.52 4.35 0.84
CA VAL A 61 9.60 3.36 0.73
C VAL A 61 10.39 3.29 2.04
N THR A 62 10.68 4.43 2.66
CA THR A 62 11.35 4.46 3.97
C THR A 62 10.51 3.75 5.03
N PHE A 63 9.21 4.02 5.06
CA PHE A 63 8.30 3.34 6.00
C PHE A 63 8.31 1.83 5.81
N TRP A 64 8.11 1.36 4.59
CA TRP A 64 8.05 -0.07 4.32
C TRP A 64 9.41 -0.76 4.46
N SER A 65 10.50 -0.05 4.14
CA SER A 65 11.85 -0.55 4.37
C SER A 65 12.10 -0.81 5.85
N GLN A 66 11.71 0.12 6.70
CA GLN A 66 11.84 -0.04 8.15
C GLN A 66 11.01 -1.24 8.61
N ALA A 67 9.79 -1.37 8.13
CA ALA A 67 8.86 -2.41 8.54
C ALA A 67 9.30 -3.82 8.10
N ILE A 68 9.83 -3.95 6.88
CA ILE A 68 10.11 -5.25 6.26
C ILE A 68 11.59 -5.59 6.26
N LEU A 69 12.46 -4.59 6.07
CA LEU A 69 13.91 -4.80 5.94
C LEU A 69 14.68 -4.34 7.19
N GLY A 70 14.03 -3.68 8.14
CA GLY A 70 14.67 -3.24 9.38
C GLY A 70 15.65 -2.09 9.22
N THR A 71 15.50 -1.26 8.19
CA THR A 71 16.47 -0.21 7.88
C THR A 71 16.36 1.04 8.76
N GLY A 72 15.21 1.27 9.39
CA GLY A 72 14.97 2.48 10.18
C GLY A 72 14.73 3.72 9.31
N GLY A 73 14.65 4.89 9.95
CA GLY A 73 14.57 6.18 9.26
C GLY A 73 13.19 6.80 9.13
N TYR A 74 12.11 6.07 9.38
CA TYR A 74 10.76 6.64 9.34
C TYR A 74 10.44 7.27 10.69
N THR A 75 10.15 8.57 10.69
CA THR A 75 9.94 9.34 11.92
C THR A 75 8.53 9.91 12.05
N LYS A 76 7.68 9.75 11.04
CA LYS A 76 6.34 10.33 11.04
C LYS A 76 5.34 9.46 11.81
N ASN A 77 4.30 10.08 12.33
CA ASN A 77 3.22 9.36 13.03
C ASN A 77 2.15 8.96 12.01
N LEU A 78 2.20 7.71 11.57
CA LEU A 78 1.28 7.18 10.54
C LEU A 78 -0.18 7.28 10.98
N THR A 79 -0.47 6.95 12.23
CA THR A 79 -1.83 7.01 12.77
C THR A 79 -2.38 8.43 12.70
N GLN A 80 -1.59 9.41 13.17
CA GLN A 80 -2.04 10.80 13.21
C GLN A 80 -2.25 11.36 11.81
N ILE A 81 -1.39 11.00 10.85
CA ILE A 81 -1.55 11.42 9.45
C ILE A 81 -2.92 10.99 8.91
N HIS A 82 -3.31 9.74 9.14
CA HIS A 82 -4.58 9.23 8.66
C HIS A 82 -5.77 9.83 9.40
N LEU A 83 -5.64 10.08 10.72
CA LEU A 83 -6.69 10.75 11.47
C LEU A 83 -6.89 12.18 10.96
N ASP A 84 -5.81 12.88 10.59
CA ASP A 84 -5.90 14.23 10.02
C ASP A 84 -6.63 14.21 8.67
N VAL A 85 -6.33 13.24 7.82
CA VAL A 85 -7.05 13.06 6.54
C VAL A 85 -8.53 12.81 6.81
N ASN A 86 -8.84 11.96 7.78
CA ASN A 86 -10.22 11.63 8.13
C ASN A 86 -11.04 12.86 8.57
N THR A 87 -10.39 13.91 9.08
CA THR A 87 -11.11 15.15 9.41
C THR A 87 -11.59 15.89 8.17
N LYS A 88 -10.92 15.71 7.05
CA LYS A 88 -11.27 16.35 5.77
C LYS A 88 -12.23 15.52 4.95
N GLU A 89 -12.08 14.22 4.99
CA GLU A 89 -12.90 13.26 4.26
C GLU A 89 -12.96 11.97 5.06
N TYR A 90 -14.16 11.47 5.34
CA TYR A 90 -14.32 10.24 6.12
C TYR A 90 -13.65 9.06 5.40
N LEU A 91 -12.70 8.45 6.08
CA LEU A 91 -12.03 7.24 5.59
C LEU A 91 -12.85 6.02 6.02
N SER A 92 -13.79 5.64 5.17
CA SER A 92 -14.73 4.55 5.47
C SER A 92 -14.06 3.19 5.43
N PRO A 93 -14.67 2.16 6.06
CA PRO A 93 -14.18 0.78 5.91
C PRO A 93 -14.08 0.35 4.44
N GLU A 94 -14.98 0.82 3.58
CA GLU A 94 -14.96 0.49 2.16
C GLU A 94 -13.71 1.04 1.49
N LEU A 95 -13.28 2.26 1.83
CA LEU A 95 -12.04 2.84 1.28
C LEU A 95 -10.82 2.03 1.69
N PHE A 96 -10.76 1.56 2.94
CA PHE A 96 -9.67 0.70 3.39
C PHE A 96 -9.65 -0.64 2.67
N LYS A 97 -10.83 -1.19 2.36
CA LYS A 97 -10.95 -2.43 1.60
C LYS A 97 -10.41 -2.26 0.18
N ILE A 98 -10.74 -1.15 -0.48
CA ILE A 98 -10.26 -0.82 -1.83
C ILE A 98 -8.74 -0.64 -1.80
N TRP A 99 -8.23 0.11 -0.82
CA TRP A 99 -6.80 0.34 -0.61
C TRP A 99 -6.05 -0.99 -0.47
N LEU A 100 -6.55 -1.87 0.39
CA LEU A 100 -5.93 -3.17 0.64
C LEU A 100 -5.96 -4.07 -0.60
N HIS A 101 -7.06 -4.05 -1.35
CA HIS A 101 -7.17 -4.80 -2.59
C HIS A 101 -6.06 -4.41 -3.58
N HIS A 102 -5.85 -3.12 -3.76
CA HIS A 102 -4.80 -2.63 -4.68
C HIS A 102 -3.40 -2.95 -4.16
N PHE A 103 -3.21 -2.88 -2.85
CA PHE A 103 -1.92 -3.22 -2.25
C PHE A 103 -1.59 -4.70 -2.45
N TYR A 104 -2.55 -5.58 -2.23
CA TYR A 104 -2.37 -7.01 -2.47
C TYR A 104 -2.09 -7.29 -3.94
N ALA A 105 -2.82 -6.65 -4.84
CA ALA A 105 -2.63 -6.84 -6.28
C ALA A 105 -1.22 -6.40 -6.69
N ALA A 106 -0.77 -5.24 -6.25
CA ALA A 106 0.58 -4.75 -6.56
C ALA A 106 1.66 -5.69 -6.03
N THR A 107 1.45 -6.23 -4.82
CA THR A 107 2.39 -7.17 -4.22
C THR A 107 2.43 -8.48 -5.02
N ASP A 108 1.26 -9.07 -5.26
CA ASP A 108 1.16 -10.41 -5.88
C ASP A 108 1.56 -10.41 -7.35
N GLU A 109 1.39 -9.30 -8.05
CA GLU A 109 1.80 -9.18 -9.45
C GLU A 109 3.32 -9.08 -9.62
N ASN A 110 4.03 -8.67 -8.57
CA ASN A 110 5.47 -8.38 -8.67
C ASN A 110 6.35 -9.26 -7.79
N PHE A 111 5.84 -9.82 -6.70
CA PHE A 111 6.66 -10.53 -5.72
C PHE A 111 5.95 -11.77 -5.17
N LYS A 112 6.77 -12.73 -4.72
CA LYS A 112 6.29 -13.95 -4.07
C LYS A 112 7.35 -14.44 -3.09
N GLY A 113 6.96 -14.65 -1.83
CA GLY A 113 7.86 -15.15 -0.79
C GLY A 113 7.45 -14.70 0.59
N GLU A 114 8.30 -14.95 1.57
CA GLU A 114 8.05 -14.61 2.97
C GLU A 114 7.82 -13.13 3.20
N LYS A 115 8.65 -12.29 2.62
CA LYS A 115 8.52 -10.84 2.79
C LYS A 115 7.30 -10.29 2.05
N ALA A 116 6.97 -10.85 0.90
CA ALA A 116 5.74 -10.51 0.19
C ALA A 116 4.50 -10.81 1.05
N GLU A 117 4.47 -11.97 1.71
CA GLU A 117 3.37 -12.31 2.62
C GLU A 117 3.39 -11.43 3.87
N GLN A 118 4.56 -11.13 4.40
CA GLN A 118 4.72 -10.27 5.57
C GLN A 118 4.19 -8.86 5.31
N ILE A 119 4.52 -8.27 4.15
CA ILE A 119 4.07 -6.91 3.83
C ILE A 119 2.55 -6.86 3.65
N LYS A 120 1.95 -7.89 3.07
CA LYS A 120 0.49 -7.98 2.95
C LYS A 120 -0.16 -8.05 4.34
N THR A 121 0.37 -8.88 5.23
CA THR A 121 -0.14 -9.00 6.59
C THR A 121 -0.03 -7.68 7.35
N GLN A 122 1.09 -6.98 7.20
CA GLN A 122 1.27 -5.68 7.85
C GLN A 122 0.33 -4.62 7.29
N ALA A 123 0.09 -4.62 5.98
CA ALA A 123 -0.87 -3.71 5.38
C ALA A 123 -2.29 -3.94 5.92
N LEU A 124 -2.69 -5.20 6.07
CA LEU A 124 -3.97 -5.55 6.67
C LEU A 124 -4.06 -5.05 8.11
N SER A 125 -3.01 -5.27 8.89
CA SER A 125 -2.96 -4.82 10.30
C SER A 125 -3.05 -3.30 10.40
N ILE A 126 -2.33 -2.58 9.56
CA ILE A 126 -2.36 -1.11 9.53
C ILE A 126 -3.78 -0.62 9.22
N GLY A 127 -4.41 -1.16 8.18
CA GLY A 127 -5.78 -0.78 7.82
C GLY A 127 -6.78 -1.08 8.92
N THR A 128 -6.63 -2.21 9.60
CA THR A 128 -7.50 -2.60 10.70
C THR A 128 -7.35 -1.66 11.89
N ILE A 129 -6.11 -1.35 12.27
CA ILE A 129 -5.83 -0.44 13.39
C ILE A 129 -6.36 0.95 13.09
N MET A 130 -6.17 1.46 11.87
CA MET A 130 -6.68 2.77 11.46
C MET A 130 -8.20 2.84 11.57
N GLN A 131 -8.89 1.79 11.12
CA GLN A 131 -10.35 1.73 11.21
C GLN A 131 -10.83 1.75 12.65
N ILE A 132 -10.15 1.02 13.54
CA ILE A 132 -10.47 1.01 14.97
C ILE A 132 -10.29 2.42 15.56
N LYS A 133 -9.17 3.08 15.27
CA LYS A 133 -8.90 4.43 15.78
C LYS A 133 -9.91 5.44 15.26
N ILE A 134 -10.29 5.36 14.01
CA ILE A 134 -11.30 6.24 13.41
C ILE A 134 -12.66 6.03 14.09
N ALA A 135 -13.06 4.78 14.32
CA ALA A 135 -14.30 4.45 15.00
C ALA A 135 -14.31 4.96 16.45
N GLN A 136 -13.20 4.81 17.17
CA GLN A 136 -13.07 5.32 18.54
C GLN A 136 -13.18 6.85 18.58
N GLY A 137 -12.57 7.54 17.65
CA GLY A 137 -12.64 8.99 17.55
C GLY A 137 -14.06 9.47 17.25
N LYS A 138 -14.78 8.75 16.39
CA LYS A 138 -16.18 9.06 16.07
C LYS A 138 -17.08 8.87 17.29
N ASP A 139 -16.87 7.80 18.05
CA ASP A 139 -17.63 7.54 19.27
C ASP A 139 -17.39 8.63 20.32
N LYS A 140 -16.15 9.10 20.46
CA LYS A 140 -15.81 10.16 21.41
C LYS A 140 -16.43 11.49 21.05
N LYS A 141 -16.81 11.73 19.81
CA LYS A 141 -17.46 12.97 19.37
C LYS A 141 -18.97 12.97 19.61
N MET A 142 -19.50 11.83 19.94
CA MET A 142 -20.91 11.71 20.28
C MET A 142 -21.10 11.91 21.78
#